data_7a95610719242a285d950235b54adb68
#
_entry.id   7a95610719242a285d950235b54adb68
#
_cell.length_a   1.000
_cell.length_b   1.000
_cell.length_c   1.000
_cell.angle_alpha   90.00
_cell.angle_beta   90.00
_cell.angle_gamma   90.00
#
_symmetry.space_group_name_H-M   'P 1'
#
loop_
_entity.id
_entity.type
_entity.pdbx_description
1 polymer ?
#
loop_
_entity_poly.entity_id
_entity_poly.type
_entity_poly.pdbx_seq_one_letter_code
_entity_poly.pdbx_strand_id
1 'polypeptide(L)' 'MPYVNIKITREGATAEQKVKLIKGVTDLLVGVLDKSPATTFVVIDEVELEDWGVGGLPVAEYRKVLRET' A
#
# COMPACT_ATOMS: atom_id res chain seq x y z
N MET A 1 8.06 2.13 -18.80
CA MET A 1 7.42 2.97 -17.77
C MET A 1 7.05 2.09 -16.57
N PRO A 2 7.83 2.13 -15.51
CA PRO A 2 7.47 1.34 -14.33
C PRO A 2 6.22 1.88 -13.64
N TYR A 3 5.43 0.97 -13.12
CA TYR A 3 4.21 1.29 -12.38
C TYR A 3 4.17 0.43 -11.12
N VAL A 4 3.91 1.08 -9.99
CA VAL A 4 3.76 0.38 -8.71
C VAL A 4 2.42 0.75 -8.10
N ASN A 5 1.69 -0.24 -7.66
CA ASN A 5 0.45 -0.04 -6.92
C ASN A 5 0.64 -0.54 -5.49
N ILE A 6 0.38 0.34 -4.54
CA ILE A 6 0.43 -0.01 -3.11
C ILE A 6 -1.01 -0.03 -2.61
N LYS A 7 -1.46 -1.20 -2.17
CA LYS A 7 -2.78 -1.33 -1.56
C LYS A 7 -2.62 -1.45 -0.06
N ILE A 8 -3.30 -0.60 0.67
CA ILE A 8 -3.31 -0.61 2.14
C ILE A 8 -4.73 -0.54 2.64
N THR A 9 -4.97 -1.11 3.80
CA THR A 9 -6.26 -0.94 4.46
C THR A 9 -6.41 0.50 4.93
N ARG A 10 -7.64 1.01 4.91
CA ARG A 10 -7.94 2.40 5.33
C ARG A 10 -7.91 2.49 6.85
N GLU A 11 -6.74 2.76 7.39
CA GLU A 11 -6.50 2.82 8.83
C GLU A 11 -5.72 4.06 9.26
N GLY A 12 -5.92 5.18 8.55
CA GLY A 12 -5.39 6.45 8.99
C GLY A 12 -4.02 6.84 8.44
N ALA A 13 -3.61 6.29 7.30
CA ALA A 13 -2.39 6.76 6.65
C ALA A 13 -2.54 8.24 6.30
N THR A 14 -1.55 9.04 6.70
CA THR A 14 -1.59 10.48 6.47
C THR A 14 -1.10 10.84 5.07
N ALA A 15 -1.47 12.04 4.60
CA ALA A 15 -0.98 12.56 3.32
C ALA A 15 0.55 12.63 3.33
N GLU A 16 1.15 13.01 4.46
CA GLU A 16 2.60 13.09 4.61
C GLU A 16 3.25 11.72 4.47
N GLN A 17 2.65 10.68 5.05
CA GLN A 17 3.15 9.32 4.91
C GLN A 17 3.07 8.85 3.46
N LYS A 18 1.99 9.19 2.77
CA LYS A 18 1.83 8.84 1.35
C LYS A 18 2.88 9.51 0.48
N VAL A 19 3.21 10.77 0.77
CA VAL A 19 4.30 11.48 0.06
C VAL A 19 5.62 10.72 0.22
N LYS A 20 5.93 10.28 1.44
CA LYS A 20 7.16 9.52 1.71
C LYS A 20 7.17 8.17 1.00
N LEU A 21 6.04 7.48 0.97
CA LEU A 21 5.91 6.20 0.27
C LEU A 21 6.15 6.37 -1.23
N ILE A 22 5.50 7.36 -1.83
CA ILE A 22 5.63 7.61 -3.27
C ILE A 22 7.08 7.95 -3.62
N LYS A 23 7.71 8.82 -2.84
CA LYS A 23 9.10 9.20 -3.09
C LYS A 23 10.05 8.03 -2.88
N GLY A 24 9.89 7.29 -1.79
CA GLY A 24 10.77 6.16 -1.48
C GLY A 24 10.70 5.05 -2.51
N VAL A 25 9.51 4.71 -2.95
CA VAL A 25 9.32 3.68 -3.98
C VAL A 25 9.89 4.16 -5.32
N THR A 26 9.64 5.43 -5.67
CA THR A 26 10.21 6.00 -6.89
C THR A 26 11.74 5.95 -6.87
N ASP A 27 12.35 6.37 -5.76
CA ASP A 27 13.81 6.36 -5.61
C ASP A 27 14.38 4.95 -5.72
N LEU A 28 13.69 3.97 -5.16
CA LEU A 28 14.10 2.57 -5.26
C LEU A 28 14.13 2.09 -6.70
N LEU A 29 13.08 2.35 -7.45
CA LEU A 29 12.99 1.94 -8.85
C LEU A 29 14.01 2.65 -9.73
N VAL A 30 14.23 3.94 -9.48
CA VAL A 30 15.25 4.70 -10.20
C VAL A 30 16.63 4.11 -9.94
N GLY A 31 16.95 3.80 -8.69
CA GLY A 31 18.25 3.25 -8.33
C GLY A 31 18.51 1.85 -8.85
N VAL A 32 17.49 0.99 -8.80
CA VAL A 32 17.64 -0.42 -9.18
C VAL A 32 17.53 -0.62 -10.70
N LEU A 33 16.55 0.04 -11.33
CA LEU A 33 16.22 -0.18 -12.74
C LEU A 33 16.82 0.87 -13.68
N ASP A 34 17.47 1.90 -13.15
CA ASP A 34 18.01 3.01 -13.93
C ASP A 34 16.93 3.66 -14.79
N LYS A 35 15.75 3.89 -14.19
CA LYS A 35 14.62 4.52 -14.87
C LYS A 35 14.48 5.98 -14.46
N SER A 36 13.87 6.78 -15.34
CA SER A 36 13.62 8.18 -15.03
C SER A 36 12.49 8.32 -14.01
N PRO A 37 12.63 9.16 -12.98
CA PRO A 37 11.51 9.43 -12.08
C PRO A 37 10.32 10.05 -12.79
N ALA A 38 10.55 10.76 -13.90
CA ALA A 38 9.47 11.40 -14.68
C ALA A 38 8.55 10.39 -15.36
N THR A 39 9.00 9.15 -15.52
CA THR A 39 8.19 8.08 -16.15
C THR A 39 7.91 6.92 -15.19
N THR A 40 8.13 7.13 -13.90
CA THR A 40 7.85 6.13 -12.86
C THR A 40 6.56 6.53 -12.16
N PHE A 41 5.60 5.62 -12.14
CA PHE A 41 4.27 5.88 -11.59
C PHE A 41 4.04 5.05 -10.34
N VAL A 42 3.54 5.70 -9.28
CA VAL A 42 3.19 5.04 -8.02
C VAL A 42 1.77 5.44 -7.65
N VAL A 43 0.93 4.46 -7.41
CA VAL A 43 -0.46 4.69 -7.00
C VAL A 43 -0.68 4.01 -5.65
N ILE A 44 -1.31 4.73 -4.73
CA ILE A 44 -1.70 4.18 -3.43
C ILE A 44 -3.22 4.07 -3.40
N ASP A 45 -3.71 2.85 -3.18
CA ASP A 45 -5.13 2.57 -2.99
C ASP A 45 -5.41 2.28 -1.52
N GLU A 46 -6.33 3.00 -0.93
CA GLU A 46 -6.83 2.68 0.39
C GLU A 46 -8.09 1.85 0.25
N VAL A 47 -8.07 0.66 0.84
CA VAL A 47 -9.16 -0.31 0.75
C VAL A 47 -9.89 -0.34 2.09
N GLU A 48 -11.22 -0.28 2.03
CA GLU A 48 -12.05 -0.37 3.24
C GLU A 48 -11.82 -1.72 3.92
N LEU A 49 -11.89 -1.73 5.26
CA LEU A 49 -11.67 -2.97 6.02
C LEU A 49 -12.65 -4.08 5.62
N GLU A 50 -13.88 -3.73 5.29
CA GLU A 50 -14.87 -4.72 4.84
C GLU A 50 -14.53 -5.34 3.49
N ASP A 51 -13.68 -4.68 2.71
CA ASP A 51 -13.28 -5.13 1.38
C ASP A 51 -11.95 -5.88 1.37
N TRP A 52 -11.33 -6.06 2.52
CA TRP A 52 -10.02 -6.70 2.66
C TRP A 52 -10.20 -8.05 3.35
N GLY A 53 -10.09 -9.11 2.58
CA GLY A 53 -10.28 -10.47 3.10
C GLY A 53 -8.98 -11.14 3.46
N VAL A 54 -8.97 -11.84 4.59
CA VAL A 54 -7.85 -12.68 5.03
C VAL A 54 -8.42 -13.89 5.76
N GLY A 55 -7.91 -15.07 5.41
CA GLY A 55 -8.38 -16.30 6.05
C GLY A 55 -9.86 -16.60 5.80
N GLY A 56 -10.43 -16.05 4.71
CA GLY A 56 -11.84 -16.24 4.38
C GLY A 56 -12.77 -15.26 5.09
N LEU A 57 -12.23 -14.29 5.83
CA LEU A 57 -13.02 -13.33 6.61
C LEU A 57 -12.60 -11.90 6.26
N PRO A 58 -13.50 -10.90 6.43
CA PRO A 58 -13.06 -9.52 6.44
C PRO A 58 -12.00 -9.32 7.53
N VAL A 59 -11.00 -8.48 7.27
CA VAL A 59 -9.84 -8.37 8.15
C VAL A 59 -10.20 -8.02 9.60
N ALA A 60 -11.21 -7.19 9.81
CA ALA A 60 -11.63 -6.82 11.17
C ALA A 60 -12.12 -8.07 11.94
N GLU A 61 -12.87 -8.94 11.27
CA GLU A 61 -13.34 -10.19 11.87
C GLU A 61 -12.20 -11.16 12.13
N TYR A 62 -11.26 -11.25 11.18
CA TYR A 62 -10.09 -12.12 11.35
C TYR A 62 -9.25 -11.68 12.54
N ARG A 63 -9.08 -10.38 12.74
CA ARG A 63 -8.35 -9.84 13.90
C ARG A 63 -9.01 -10.21 15.22
N LYS A 64 -10.36 -10.25 15.27
CA LYS A 64 -11.08 -10.71 16.44
C LYS A 64 -10.80 -12.18 16.74
N VAL A 65 -10.81 -13.01 15.71
CA VAL A 65 -10.50 -14.45 15.84
C VAL A 65 -9.10 -14.63 16.43
N LEU A 66 -8.11 -13.90 15.92
CA LEU A 66 -6.74 -13.97 16.42
C LEU A 66 -6.65 -13.57 17.89
N ARG A 67 -7.42 -12.55 18.32
CA ARG A 67 -7.39 -12.10 19.71
C ARG A 67 -8.09 -13.06 20.67
N GLU A 68 -9.05 -13.84 20.18
CA GLU A 68 -9.79 -14.81 20.98
C GLU A 68 -9.08 -16.14 21.13
N THR A 69 -8.03 -16.34 20.38
CA THR A 69 -7.20 -17.55 20.46
C THR A 69 -5.91 -17.28 21.23
#